data_bf289de2efcab3aad87e5f9f1070d839
#
_entry.id   bf289de2efcab3aad87e5f9f1070d839
#
_cell.length_a   1.000
_cell.length_b   1.000
_cell.length_c   1.000
_cell.angle_alpha   90.00
_cell.angle_beta   90.00
_cell.angle_gamma   90.00
#
_symmetry.space_group_name_H-M   'P 1'
#
loop_
_entity.id
_entity.type
_entity.pdbx_description
1 polymer ?
#
loop_
_entity_poly.entity_id
_entity_poly.type
_entity_poly.pdbx_seq_one_letter_code
_entity_poly.pdbx_strand_id
1 'polypeptide(L)'
;VSLLTFFCCFGAIRTYIPINLFEKEPPGDAVKVLSYNTMAFEQGHPNLKDNPNSVLEYLRNSNADIICLQEYILSNRLAKKDVDYALRNYPYKHYYKLTGANGLGCYSRYPILSAHPVEYDSRNNGSVAYTINVKGDTLLVVNNHLESNKLTEKDKAVYREMIKDPDKVKVSEG
;
A
#
# COMPACT_ATOMS: atom_id res chain seq x y z
N VAL A 1 -3.71 37.55 -11.44
CA VAL A 1 -2.68 36.62 -10.99
C VAL A 1 -2.83 35.38 -11.79
N SER A 2 -1.96 35.05 -12.41
CA SER A 2 -2.11 34.89 -13.79
C SER A 2 -1.38 33.65 -14.27
N LEU A 3 -1.77 33.20 -15.43
CA LEU A 3 -1.10 32.17 -16.21
C LEU A 3 0.43 32.29 -16.14
N LEU A 4 0.96 33.52 -16.13
CA LEU A 4 2.39 33.78 -16.01
C LEU A 4 2.99 33.27 -14.70
N THR A 5 2.32 33.49 -13.56
CA THR A 5 2.77 32.95 -12.25
C THR A 5 2.77 31.42 -12.26
N PHE A 6 1.75 30.81 -12.86
CA PHE A 6 1.69 29.36 -13.02
C PHE A 6 2.90 28.83 -13.82
N PHE A 7 3.23 29.46 -14.94
CA PHE A 7 4.38 29.07 -15.74
C PHE A 7 5.72 29.30 -15.02
N CYS A 8 5.87 30.42 -14.29
CA CYS A 8 7.07 30.68 -13.50
C CYS A 8 7.25 29.65 -12.36
N CYS A 9 6.16 29.19 -11.76
CA CYS A 9 6.18 28.21 -10.66
C CYS A 9 6.07 26.75 -11.13
N PHE A 10 5.95 26.49 -12.43
CA PHE A 10 5.67 25.17 -12.97
C PHE A 10 6.75 24.14 -12.59
N GLY A 11 8.01 24.54 -12.54
CA GLY A 11 9.11 23.68 -12.07
C GLY A 11 8.92 23.22 -10.62
N ALA A 12 8.55 24.14 -9.73
CA ALA A 12 8.25 23.84 -8.34
C ALA A 12 6.99 22.99 -8.20
N ILE A 13 5.94 23.31 -8.96
CA ILE A 13 4.69 22.51 -8.97
C ILE A 13 4.96 21.07 -9.40
N ARG A 14 5.76 20.84 -10.44
CA ARG A 14 6.13 19.48 -10.89
C ARG A 14 6.87 18.65 -9.85
N THR A 15 7.56 19.28 -8.90
CA THR A 15 8.25 18.59 -7.81
C THR A 15 7.24 17.95 -6.83
N TYR A 16 6.10 18.61 -6.61
CA TYR A 16 5.07 18.15 -5.67
C TYR A 16 3.93 17.40 -6.35
N ILE A 17 3.64 17.74 -7.59
CA ILE A 17 2.59 17.12 -8.41
C ILE A 17 3.24 16.61 -9.69
N PRO A 18 3.58 15.31 -9.77
CA PRO A 18 4.20 14.75 -10.96
C PRO A 18 3.17 14.72 -12.10
N ILE A 19 3.24 15.73 -12.97
CA ILE A 19 2.44 15.79 -14.19
C ILE A 19 3.23 15.06 -15.29
N ASN A 20 2.84 13.83 -15.55
CA ASN A 20 3.37 13.05 -16.65
C ASN A 20 2.42 13.21 -17.85
N LEU A 21 2.74 14.16 -18.74
CA LEU A 21 1.97 14.39 -19.96
C LEU A 21 2.16 13.27 -21.00
N PHE A 22 3.24 12.52 -20.87
CA PHE A 22 3.53 11.37 -21.72
C PHE A 22 3.97 10.20 -20.83
N GLU A 23 3.16 9.16 -20.78
CA GLU A 23 3.58 7.90 -20.20
C GLU A 23 4.60 7.26 -21.13
N LYS A 24 5.79 7.00 -20.60
CA LYS A 24 6.76 6.16 -21.30
C LYS A 24 6.36 4.72 -21.08
N GLU A 25 6.26 3.96 -22.15
CA GLU A 25 6.12 2.51 -22.05
C GLU A 25 7.28 1.96 -21.20
N PRO A 26 6.97 1.15 -20.18
CA PRO A 26 8.02 0.53 -19.38
C PRO A 26 8.86 -0.41 -20.28
N PRO A 27 10.14 -0.62 -19.94
CA PRO A 27 10.95 -1.62 -20.62
C PRO A 27 10.24 -2.98 -20.62
N GLY A 28 10.41 -3.78 -21.70
CA GLY A 28 9.71 -5.06 -21.84
C GLY A 28 10.07 -6.11 -20.78
N ASP A 29 11.15 -5.90 -20.03
CA ASP A 29 11.62 -6.71 -18.91
C ASP A 29 11.27 -6.12 -17.54
N ALA A 30 10.55 -5.00 -17.50
CA ALA A 30 10.14 -4.34 -16.26
C ALA A 30 9.28 -5.26 -15.38
N VAL A 31 9.54 -5.24 -14.08
CA VAL A 31 8.76 -5.94 -13.06
C VAL A 31 7.69 -5.01 -12.51
N LYS A 32 6.43 -5.41 -12.65
CA LYS A 32 5.30 -4.64 -12.13
C LYS A 32 5.01 -5.03 -10.69
N VAL A 33 5.24 -4.09 -9.77
CA VAL A 33 4.92 -4.25 -8.36
C VAL A 33 3.67 -3.44 -8.00
N LEU A 34 2.69 -4.08 -7.38
CA LEU A 34 1.48 -3.44 -6.85
C LEU A 34 1.52 -3.46 -5.32
N SER A 35 1.38 -2.31 -4.69
CA SER A 35 1.12 -2.18 -3.26
C SER A 35 -0.32 -1.71 -3.05
N TYR A 36 -1.10 -2.43 -2.21
CA TYR A 36 -2.52 -2.17 -2.06
C TYR A 36 -3.00 -2.43 -0.63
N ASN A 37 -3.56 -1.40 0.01
CA ASN A 37 -4.29 -1.58 1.27
C ASN A 37 -5.68 -2.12 0.96
N THR A 38 -6.00 -3.32 1.46
CA THR A 38 -7.23 -4.03 1.11
C THR A 38 -8.46 -3.56 1.88
N MET A 39 -8.29 -2.77 2.95
CA MET A 39 -9.38 -2.42 3.89
C MET A 39 -10.19 -3.67 4.31
N ALA A 40 -9.49 -4.71 4.76
CA ALA A 40 -10.09 -6.00 5.08
C ALA A 40 -10.87 -6.62 3.90
N PHE A 41 -10.38 -6.45 2.67
CA PHE A 41 -11.08 -6.86 1.44
C PHE A 41 -12.51 -6.31 1.40
N GLU A 42 -12.64 -4.98 1.38
CA GLU A 42 -13.94 -4.32 1.35
C GLU A 42 -14.79 -4.67 2.58
N GLN A 43 -14.16 -4.54 3.77
CA GLN A 43 -14.76 -4.85 5.07
C GLN A 43 -15.34 -6.29 5.17
N GLY A 44 -14.65 -7.23 4.55
CA GLY A 44 -15.03 -8.64 4.55
C GLY A 44 -16.21 -8.98 3.63
N HIS A 45 -16.38 -8.18 2.56
CA HIS A 45 -17.34 -8.52 1.51
C HIS A 45 -17.03 -9.91 0.91
N PRO A 46 -18.00 -10.83 0.81
CA PRO A 46 -17.75 -12.15 0.26
C PRO A 46 -17.42 -12.09 -1.23
N ASN A 47 -16.69 -13.07 -1.72
CA ASN A 47 -16.41 -13.20 -3.15
C ASN A 47 -17.41 -14.16 -3.80
N LEU A 48 -18.56 -13.64 -4.24
CA LEU A 48 -19.62 -14.43 -4.85
C LEU A 48 -19.55 -14.33 -6.39
N LYS A 49 -20.12 -15.33 -7.08
CA LYS A 49 -20.12 -15.38 -8.54
C LYS A 49 -20.87 -14.19 -9.15
N ASP A 50 -22.03 -13.85 -8.57
CA ASP A 50 -22.92 -12.79 -9.08
C ASP A 50 -22.64 -11.42 -8.43
N ASN A 51 -21.78 -11.40 -7.41
CA ASN A 51 -21.35 -10.19 -6.73
C ASN A 51 -19.90 -10.39 -6.24
N PRO A 52 -18.92 -10.31 -7.15
CA PRO A 52 -17.53 -10.55 -6.80
C PRO A 52 -16.99 -9.44 -5.89
N ASN A 53 -16.04 -9.81 -5.03
CA ASN A 53 -15.31 -8.84 -4.23
C ASN A 53 -14.46 -7.94 -5.15
N SER A 54 -14.72 -6.64 -5.14
CA SER A 54 -14.12 -5.69 -6.07
C SER A 54 -12.60 -5.58 -5.91
N VAL A 55 -12.11 -5.71 -4.67
CA VAL A 55 -10.67 -5.71 -4.38
C VAL A 55 -9.99 -6.94 -5.01
N LEU A 56 -10.56 -8.13 -4.83
CA LEU A 56 -10.01 -9.34 -5.44
C LEU A 56 -10.05 -9.30 -6.97
N GLU A 57 -11.10 -8.73 -7.52
CA GLU A 57 -11.22 -8.54 -8.95
C GLU A 57 -10.18 -7.56 -9.49
N TYR A 58 -9.98 -6.43 -8.82
CA TYR A 58 -8.93 -5.47 -9.15
C TYR A 58 -7.53 -6.10 -9.08
N LEU A 59 -7.22 -6.80 -7.97
CA LEU A 59 -5.92 -7.45 -7.80
C LEU A 59 -5.65 -8.48 -8.89
N ARG A 60 -6.64 -9.32 -9.22
CA ARG A 60 -6.54 -10.32 -10.29
C ARG A 60 -6.28 -9.68 -11.65
N ASN A 61 -6.95 -8.56 -11.93
CA ASN A 61 -6.87 -7.88 -13.22
C ASN A 61 -5.72 -6.88 -13.30
N SER A 62 -5.02 -6.61 -12.21
CA SER A 62 -3.90 -5.67 -12.14
C SER A 62 -2.73 -6.04 -13.05
N ASN A 63 -2.62 -7.32 -13.37
CA ASN A 63 -1.51 -7.89 -14.14
C ASN A 63 -0.13 -7.58 -13.55
N ALA A 64 -0.06 -7.38 -12.23
CA ALA A 64 1.19 -7.19 -11.51
C ALA A 64 1.98 -8.49 -11.43
N ASP A 65 3.30 -8.41 -11.31
CA ASP A 65 4.17 -9.57 -11.09
C ASP A 65 4.30 -9.90 -9.61
N ILE A 66 4.28 -8.85 -8.78
CA ILE A 66 4.35 -8.94 -7.32
C ILE A 66 3.26 -8.04 -6.74
N ILE A 67 2.49 -8.57 -5.78
CA ILE A 67 1.43 -7.85 -5.08
C ILE A 67 1.75 -7.85 -3.58
N CYS A 68 1.89 -6.65 -3.00
CA CYS A 68 2.04 -6.41 -1.57
C CYS A 68 0.72 -5.90 -1.00
N LEU A 69 0.14 -6.62 -0.06
CA LEU A 69 -1.15 -6.29 0.54
C LEU A 69 -0.99 -5.86 1.99
N GLN A 70 -1.67 -4.78 2.37
CA GLN A 70 -1.83 -4.30 3.73
C GLN A 70 -3.28 -4.48 4.16
N GLU A 71 -3.52 -4.47 5.48
CA GLU A 71 -4.83 -4.75 6.07
C GLU A 71 -5.44 -6.06 5.56
N TYR A 72 -4.60 -7.08 5.41
CA TYR A 72 -5.02 -8.43 5.02
C TYR A 72 -5.81 -9.07 6.16
N ILE A 73 -7.06 -8.68 6.29
CA ILE A 73 -7.97 -9.17 7.33
C ILE A 73 -9.01 -10.09 6.70
N LEU A 74 -9.07 -11.31 7.18
CA LEU A 74 -10.03 -12.31 6.74
C LEU A 74 -11.25 -12.32 7.66
N SER A 75 -12.37 -12.80 7.14
CA SER A 75 -13.64 -12.90 7.86
C SER A 75 -14.30 -14.28 7.65
N ASN A 76 -15.40 -14.52 8.34
CA ASN A 76 -16.20 -15.73 8.12
C ASN A 76 -16.83 -15.78 6.71
N ARG A 77 -16.95 -14.62 6.05
CA ARG A 77 -17.52 -14.50 4.70
C ARG A 77 -16.47 -14.53 3.60
N LEU A 78 -15.21 -14.23 3.93
CA LEU A 78 -14.08 -14.28 3.00
C LEU A 78 -12.91 -14.98 3.68
N ALA A 79 -12.75 -16.25 3.37
CA ALA A 79 -11.68 -17.06 3.92
C ALA A 79 -10.40 -16.96 3.06
N LYS A 80 -9.27 -17.38 3.65
CA LYS A 80 -7.98 -17.41 2.93
C LYS A 80 -8.04 -18.18 1.61
N LYS A 81 -8.77 -19.30 1.58
CA LYS A 81 -8.95 -20.12 0.36
C LYS A 81 -9.60 -19.33 -0.78
N ASP A 82 -10.50 -18.39 -0.49
CA ASP A 82 -11.20 -17.59 -1.49
C ASP A 82 -10.26 -16.56 -2.11
N VAL A 83 -9.39 -15.94 -1.28
CA VAL A 83 -8.32 -15.04 -1.74
C VAL A 83 -7.30 -15.81 -2.56
N ASP A 84 -6.84 -16.96 -2.05
CA ASP A 84 -5.86 -17.82 -2.75
C ASP A 84 -6.41 -18.32 -4.10
N TYR A 85 -7.69 -18.61 -4.19
CA TYR A 85 -8.33 -18.98 -5.45
C TYR A 85 -8.43 -17.82 -6.43
N ALA A 86 -8.79 -16.63 -5.95
CA ALA A 86 -8.85 -15.44 -6.79
C ALA A 86 -7.46 -15.08 -7.35
N LEU A 87 -6.41 -15.25 -6.54
CA LEU A 87 -5.01 -14.95 -6.88
C LEU A 87 -4.21 -16.22 -7.25
N ARG A 88 -4.85 -17.26 -7.78
CA ARG A 88 -4.20 -18.54 -8.13
C ARG A 88 -3.11 -18.45 -9.17
N ASN A 89 -3.06 -17.35 -9.94
CA ASN A 89 -2.00 -17.08 -10.93
C ASN A 89 -0.68 -16.64 -10.28
N TYR A 90 -0.66 -16.48 -8.95
CA TYR A 90 0.53 -16.18 -8.15
C TYR A 90 0.92 -17.43 -7.35
N PRO A 91 1.83 -18.27 -7.87
CA PRO A 91 2.18 -19.54 -7.22
C PRO A 91 2.93 -19.36 -5.90
N TYR A 92 3.64 -18.24 -5.76
CA TYR A 92 4.39 -17.93 -4.56
C TYR A 92 3.65 -16.91 -3.73
N LYS A 93 3.40 -17.24 -2.47
CA LYS A 93 2.63 -16.40 -1.55
C LYS A 93 3.11 -16.54 -0.12
N HIS A 94 3.07 -15.44 0.60
CA HIS A 94 3.36 -15.38 2.01
C HIS A 94 2.33 -14.51 2.71
N TYR A 95 1.91 -14.94 3.89
CA TYR A 95 1.03 -14.19 4.77
C TYR A 95 1.71 -14.04 6.13
N TYR A 96 1.83 -12.81 6.59
CA TYR A 96 2.32 -12.48 7.92
C TYR A 96 1.20 -11.88 8.75
N LYS A 97 0.85 -12.57 9.84
CA LYS A 97 -0.16 -12.11 10.78
C LYS A 97 0.47 -11.14 11.77
N LEU A 98 -0.07 -9.93 11.83
CA LEU A 98 0.24 -8.96 12.87
C LEU A 98 -0.53 -9.27 14.15
N THR A 99 -0.25 -8.54 15.22
CA THR A 99 -1.02 -8.64 16.46
C THR A 99 -2.47 -8.24 16.19
N GLY A 100 -3.43 -9.00 16.68
CA GLY A 100 -4.85 -8.80 16.39
C GLY A 100 -5.31 -9.50 15.11
N ALA A 101 -6.23 -8.87 14.37
CA ALA A 101 -6.80 -9.40 13.14
C ALA A 101 -6.06 -8.99 11.86
N ASN A 102 -5.17 -8.01 11.96
CA ASN A 102 -4.47 -7.43 10.81
C ASN A 102 -3.36 -8.35 10.29
N GLY A 103 -2.96 -8.15 9.04
CA GLY A 103 -1.88 -8.89 8.42
C GLY A 103 -1.34 -8.23 7.16
N LEU A 104 -0.22 -8.78 6.70
CA LEU A 104 0.44 -8.42 5.46
C LEU A 104 0.46 -9.63 4.54
N GLY A 105 0.17 -9.42 3.26
CA GLY A 105 0.23 -10.46 2.25
C GLY A 105 1.24 -10.12 1.16
N CYS A 106 1.90 -11.13 0.63
CA CYS A 106 2.69 -11.03 -0.59
C CYS A 106 2.28 -12.15 -1.54
N TYR A 107 1.94 -11.81 -2.77
CA TYR A 107 1.65 -12.72 -3.85
C TYR A 107 2.61 -12.44 -5.00
N SER A 108 3.31 -13.44 -5.49
CA SER A 108 4.35 -13.26 -6.50
C SER A 108 4.26 -14.32 -7.59
N ARG A 109 4.54 -13.93 -8.83
CA ARG A 109 4.80 -14.84 -9.93
C ARG A 109 6.21 -15.45 -9.87
N TYR A 110 7.09 -14.80 -9.10
CA TYR A 110 8.48 -15.21 -8.92
C TYR A 110 8.70 -15.86 -7.55
N PRO A 111 9.70 -16.76 -7.42
CA PRO A 111 9.99 -17.43 -6.15
C PRO A 111 10.30 -16.43 -5.01
N ILE A 112 9.57 -16.52 -3.91
CA ILE A 112 9.89 -15.85 -2.67
C ILE A 112 10.92 -16.71 -1.94
N LEU A 113 12.17 -16.24 -1.88
CA LEU A 113 13.29 -16.98 -1.27
C LEU A 113 13.28 -16.84 0.26
N SER A 114 12.89 -15.66 0.76
CA SER A 114 12.78 -15.40 2.19
C SER A 114 11.75 -14.33 2.49
N ALA A 115 11.23 -14.35 3.73
CA ALA A 115 10.33 -13.34 4.27
C ALA A 115 10.75 -13.05 5.71
N HIS A 116 11.24 -11.84 5.96
CA HIS A 116 11.74 -11.40 7.25
C HIS A 116 10.86 -10.28 7.80
N PRO A 117 10.08 -10.53 8.86
CA PRO A 117 9.40 -9.47 9.57
C PRO A 117 10.40 -8.45 10.14
N VAL A 118 10.08 -7.17 10.02
CA VAL A 118 10.84 -6.11 10.67
C VAL A 118 10.14 -5.80 11.99
N GLU A 119 10.82 -6.04 13.09
CA GLU A 119 10.28 -5.83 14.42
C GLU A 119 10.36 -4.35 14.81
N TYR A 120 9.25 -3.79 15.25
CA TYR A 120 9.16 -2.50 15.91
C TYR A 120 7.89 -2.46 16.78
N ASP A 121 7.88 -1.55 17.75
CA ASP A 121 6.79 -1.48 18.74
C ASP A 121 5.51 -0.95 18.12
N SER A 122 4.74 -1.84 17.53
CA SER A 122 3.38 -1.57 17.06
C SER A 122 2.49 -2.81 17.14
N ARG A 123 1.23 -2.61 17.53
CA ARG A 123 0.26 -3.71 17.63
C ARG A 123 -0.44 -4.01 16.29
N ASN A 124 -0.66 -3.01 15.46
CA ASN A 124 -1.48 -3.13 14.26
C ASN A 124 -0.70 -2.87 12.96
N ASN A 125 0.54 -2.42 13.08
CA ASN A 125 1.39 -2.07 11.96
C ASN A 125 2.61 -2.98 11.92
N GLY A 126 3.21 -3.10 10.77
CA GLY A 126 4.34 -3.99 10.59
C GLY A 126 4.91 -3.88 9.20
N SER A 127 6.08 -4.46 9.05
CA SER A 127 6.75 -4.55 7.76
C SER A 127 7.31 -5.95 7.58
N VAL A 128 7.34 -6.40 6.33
CA VAL A 128 8.00 -7.65 5.95
C VAL A 128 8.91 -7.38 4.75
N ALA A 129 10.18 -7.74 4.90
CA ALA A 129 11.15 -7.71 3.82
C ALA A 129 11.16 -9.06 3.11
N TYR A 130 10.88 -9.06 1.81
CA TYR A 130 10.88 -10.24 0.95
C TYR A 130 12.10 -10.22 0.04
N THR A 131 12.81 -11.34 -0.02
CA THR A 131 13.82 -11.60 -1.04
C THR A 131 13.17 -12.43 -2.14
N ILE A 132 13.10 -11.89 -3.34
CA ILE A 132 12.39 -12.51 -4.49
C ILE A 132 13.39 -12.75 -5.61
N ASN A 133 13.39 -13.96 -6.17
CA ASN A 133 14.22 -14.28 -7.34
C ASN A 133 13.47 -13.90 -8.62
N VAL A 134 13.90 -12.84 -9.26
CA VAL A 134 13.33 -12.37 -10.51
C VAL A 134 14.26 -12.74 -11.67
N LYS A 135 13.95 -13.83 -12.38
CA LYS A 135 14.72 -14.28 -13.56
C LYS A 135 16.23 -14.49 -13.30
N GLY A 136 16.59 -14.87 -12.08
CA GLY A 136 17.99 -15.09 -11.66
C GLY A 136 18.57 -13.95 -10.82
N ASP A 137 18.00 -12.76 -10.89
CA ASP A 137 18.37 -11.62 -10.05
C ASP A 137 17.61 -11.62 -8.74
N THR A 138 18.20 -11.04 -7.71
CA THR A 138 17.59 -10.91 -6.39
C THR A 138 16.99 -9.51 -6.23
N LEU A 139 15.67 -9.45 -6.02
CA LEU A 139 14.95 -8.23 -5.70
C LEU A 139 14.54 -8.23 -4.22
N LEU A 140 14.88 -7.16 -3.49
CA LEU A 140 14.38 -6.92 -2.14
C LEU A 140 13.11 -6.05 -2.22
N VAL A 141 12.00 -6.61 -1.73
CA VAL A 141 10.70 -5.90 -1.66
C VAL A 141 10.29 -5.78 -0.21
N VAL A 142 10.03 -4.56 0.26
CA VAL A 142 9.55 -4.31 1.61
C VAL A 142 8.08 -3.91 1.57
N ASN A 143 7.21 -4.75 2.14
CA ASN A 143 5.80 -4.46 2.31
C ASN A 143 5.59 -3.81 3.67
N ASN A 144 5.14 -2.55 3.69
CA ASN A 144 4.96 -1.76 4.90
C ASN A 144 3.48 -1.45 5.12
N HIS A 145 3.02 -1.64 6.35
CA HIS A 145 1.81 -1.03 6.88
C HIS A 145 2.23 -0.11 8.03
N LEU A 146 2.37 1.16 7.71
CA LEU A 146 2.87 2.18 8.63
C LEU A 146 1.74 2.67 9.56
N GLU A 147 2.13 3.21 10.70
CA GLU A 147 1.21 3.80 11.64
C GLU A 147 0.53 5.03 11.03
N SER A 148 -0.78 5.09 11.13
CA SER A 148 -1.51 6.28 10.70
C SER A 148 -1.20 7.43 11.66
N ASN A 149 -0.91 8.60 11.11
CA ASN A 149 -0.85 9.83 11.89
C ASN A 149 -2.25 10.08 12.47
N LYS A 150 -2.53 9.49 13.62
CA LYS A 150 -3.79 9.70 14.34
C LYS A 150 -3.81 11.12 14.89
N LEU A 151 -4.01 12.11 14.02
CA LEU A 151 -4.29 13.46 14.46
C LEU A 151 -5.56 13.42 15.29
N THR A 152 -5.41 13.62 16.60
CA THR A 152 -6.54 13.78 17.51
C THR A 152 -7.30 15.06 17.14
N GLU A 153 -8.53 15.25 17.63
CA GLU A 153 -9.23 16.51 17.42
C GLU A 153 -8.48 17.70 18.03
N LYS A 154 -7.68 17.45 19.08
CA LYS A 154 -6.78 18.44 19.67
C LYS A 154 -5.65 18.83 18.70
N ASP A 155 -5.03 17.86 18.04
CA ASP A 155 -3.98 18.10 17.03
C ASP A 155 -4.55 18.85 15.83
N LYS A 156 -5.75 18.47 15.39
CA LYS A 156 -6.45 19.17 14.31
C LYS A 156 -6.83 20.61 14.68
N ALA A 157 -7.18 20.87 15.95
CA ALA A 157 -7.44 22.22 16.44
C ALA A 157 -6.18 23.07 16.42
N VAL A 158 -5.07 22.53 16.93
CA VAL A 158 -3.74 23.19 16.86
C VAL A 158 -3.36 23.48 15.42
N TYR A 159 -3.53 22.51 14.52
CA TYR A 159 -3.23 22.69 13.09
C TYR A 159 -4.08 23.80 12.44
N ARG A 160 -5.36 23.88 12.80
CA ARG A 160 -6.24 24.97 12.34
C ARG A 160 -5.84 26.34 12.89
N GLU A 161 -5.36 26.40 14.13
CA GLU A 161 -4.83 27.64 14.72
C GLU A 161 -3.51 28.05 14.06
N MET A 162 -2.61 27.10 13.81
CA MET A 162 -1.35 27.36 13.08
C MET A 162 -1.60 27.98 11.69
N ILE A 163 -2.61 27.50 10.98
CA ILE A 163 -2.98 28.06 9.67
C ILE A 163 -3.53 29.48 9.80
N LYS A 164 -4.26 29.79 10.88
CA LYS A 164 -4.87 31.11 11.08
C LYS A 164 -3.90 32.16 11.62
N ASP A 165 -2.97 31.76 12.46
CA ASP A 165 -2.02 32.66 13.11
C ASP A 165 -0.71 31.89 13.42
N PRO A 166 0.20 31.80 12.42
CA PRO A 166 1.44 31.02 12.54
C PRO A 166 2.35 31.47 13.70
N ASP A 167 2.27 32.74 14.10
CA ASP A 167 3.16 33.33 15.11
C ASP A 167 2.75 33.02 16.55
N LYS A 168 1.53 32.54 16.77
CA LYS A 168 0.99 32.26 18.12
C LYS A 168 1.21 30.85 18.61
N VAL A 169 1.59 29.92 17.75
CA VAL A 169 1.70 28.50 18.13
C VAL A 169 3.08 28.26 18.76
N LYS A 170 3.13 28.19 20.09
CA LYS A 170 4.26 27.57 20.78
C LYS A 170 4.18 26.06 20.58
N VAL A 171 5.13 25.50 19.84
CA VAL A 171 5.35 24.05 19.78
C VAL A 171 5.74 23.64 21.21
N SER A 172 4.89 22.91 21.89
CA SER A 172 5.27 22.24 23.13
C SER A 172 6.20 21.10 22.73
N GLU A 173 7.49 21.26 23.03
CA GLU A 173 8.43 20.16 23.02
C GLU A 173 7.92 19.08 23.99
N GLY A 174 7.54 17.91 23.44
CA GLY A 174 7.17 16.71 24.18
C GLY A 174 8.34 15.74 24.21
#